data_b234d72344aefe2296868cc3316a4075
#
_entry.id   b234d72344aefe2296868cc3316a4075
#
_cell.length_a   1.000
_cell.length_b   1.000
_cell.length_c   1.000
_cell.angle_alpha   90.00
_cell.angle_beta   90.00
_cell.angle_gamma   90.00
#
_symmetry.space_group_name_H-M   'P 1'
#
loop_
_entity.id
_entity.type
_entity.pdbx_description
1 polymer ?
#
loop_
_entity_poly.entity_id
_entity_poly.type
_entity_poly.pdbx_seq_one_letter_code
_entity_poly.pdbx_strand_id
1 'polypeptide(L)'
;MCQNQRMMFQFECKNSSNIEKTKSIIQCKKKGIFMQQSRKILIIFIFTILMYFHISTPKAIAGPKPMVIKLAMLPPSGSPWHEILLDMAEQWKTISNGKIIIRLYPGGIAGTETDMIRKMRIGQLHAAALSSNGLKDIAEEVSSLVIPFNCTSWNEFNDLKKELAPKLEAKLANDGFIVLNWGIAGWVRFFVPNPESSIDAVRKSKMFVWAGDDPTIEIWKSAGFNVVPLSPTDMLPALQTGMINAYPTTALMSLASQWFAFTPYMIDMPWAPLVGAVIISKKTWDKIPDSLKPALKNISEKTGERLEKEIIKLEDEAVSEMQKRGLQVIVPDEQQLKEWESAIKSIYPVLRGSIIPEEWFDEAVSITNRERKND
;
A
#
# COMPACT_ATOMS: atom_id res chain seq x y z
N MET A 1 32.95 -43.16 -31.71
CA MET A 1 32.84 -43.40 -33.16
C MET A 1 34.14 -43.12 -33.98
N CYS A 2 35.17 -42.48 -33.42
CA CYS A 2 36.40 -42.15 -34.16
C CYS A 2 37.53 -43.20 -34.11
N GLN A 3 37.48 -44.18 -33.20
CA GLN A 3 38.53 -45.21 -33.07
C GLN A 3 38.35 -46.43 -34.00
N ASN A 4 37.12 -46.78 -34.36
CA ASN A 4 36.87 -47.95 -35.21
C ASN A 4 37.18 -47.74 -36.71
N GLN A 5 37.23 -46.51 -37.21
CA GLN A 5 37.61 -46.25 -38.60
C GLN A 5 39.13 -46.30 -38.87
N ARG A 6 40.00 -46.13 -37.84
CA ARG A 6 41.43 -46.22 -38.01
C ARG A 6 41.94 -47.69 -38.10
N MET A 7 41.22 -48.64 -37.50
CA MET A 7 41.58 -50.06 -37.54
C MET A 7 41.21 -50.71 -38.88
N MET A 8 40.15 -50.33 -39.55
CA MET A 8 39.79 -50.89 -40.86
C MET A 8 40.77 -50.52 -42.00
N PHE A 9 41.34 -49.34 -41.91
CA PHE A 9 42.32 -48.89 -42.94
C PHE A 9 43.71 -49.54 -42.88
N GLN A 10 44.07 -50.15 -41.71
CA GLN A 10 45.38 -50.87 -41.60
C GLN A 10 45.35 -52.31 -42.08
N PHE A 11 44.17 -52.91 -42.29
CA PHE A 11 44.06 -54.32 -42.74
C PHE A 11 44.13 -54.53 -44.27
N GLU A 12 43.76 -53.49 -45.04
CA GLU A 12 43.75 -53.62 -46.55
C GLU A 12 45.12 -53.48 -47.19
N CYS A 13 46.17 -53.05 -46.51
CA CYS A 13 47.49 -52.79 -47.12
C CYS A 13 48.48 -53.96 -47.02
N LYS A 14 48.12 -55.16 -46.58
CA LYS A 14 49.08 -56.21 -46.24
C LYS A 14 49.34 -57.28 -47.32
N ASN A 15 48.61 -57.26 -48.47
CA ASN A 15 48.66 -58.40 -49.42
C ASN A 15 48.82 -58.04 -50.92
N SER A 16 49.67 -57.09 -51.36
CA SER A 16 49.92 -56.82 -52.78
C SER A 16 51.39 -56.65 -53.10
N SER A 17 51.81 -56.94 -54.39
CA SER A 17 53.16 -56.82 -54.89
C SER A 17 53.73 -55.39 -54.74
N ASN A 18 55.08 -55.24 -54.68
CA ASN A 18 55.77 -53.97 -54.36
C ASN A 18 55.34 -52.74 -55.21
N ILE A 19 54.90 -52.95 -56.47
CA ILE A 19 54.47 -51.86 -57.36
C ILE A 19 53.04 -51.43 -57.04
N GLU A 20 52.14 -52.34 -56.70
CA GLU A 20 50.77 -52.05 -56.24
C GLU A 20 50.75 -51.40 -54.89
N LYS A 21 51.65 -51.83 -53.98
CA LYS A 21 51.83 -51.19 -52.65
C LYS A 21 52.21 -49.72 -52.81
N THR A 22 53.11 -49.36 -53.70
CA THR A 22 53.53 -47.97 -53.88
C THR A 22 52.38 -47.12 -54.46
N LYS A 23 51.58 -47.60 -55.37
CA LYS A 23 50.41 -46.91 -55.92
C LYS A 23 49.30 -46.74 -54.90
N SER A 24 49.07 -47.80 -54.10
CA SER A 24 48.02 -47.74 -53.03
C SER A 24 48.40 -46.78 -51.92
N ILE A 25 49.68 -46.71 -51.53
CA ILE A 25 50.20 -45.78 -50.50
C ILE A 25 50.09 -44.32 -51.01
N ILE A 26 50.38 -44.05 -52.27
CA ILE A 26 50.22 -42.70 -52.84
C ILE A 26 48.75 -42.30 -52.94
N GLN A 27 47.86 -43.25 -53.28
CA GLN A 27 46.44 -43.01 -53.33
C GLN A 27 45.80 -42.83 -51.91
N CYS A 28 46.27 -43.57 -50.96
CA CYS A 28 45.90 -43.42 -49.54
C CYS A 28 46.36 -42.05 -48.99
N LYS A 29 47.63 -41.66 -49.25
CA LYS A 29 48.11 -40.33 -48.83
C LYS A 29 47.33 -39.19 -49.47
N LYS A 30 46.98 -39.28 -50.78
CA LYS A 30 46.16 -38.26 -51.48
C LYS A 30 44.76 -38.20 -50.90
N LYS A 31 44.08 -39.32 -50.62
CA LYS A 31 42.78 -39.33 -49.92
C LYS A 31 42.83 -38.75 -48.50
N GLY A 32 43.89 -39.09 -47.76
CA GLY A 32 44.09 -38.54 -46.41
C GLY A 32 44.28 -37.02 -46.37
N ILE A 33 45.09 -36.51 -47.35
CA ILE A 33 45.33 -35.05 -47.49
C ILE A 33 44.03 -34.33 -47.89
N PHE A 34 43.28 -34.92 -48.82
CA PHE A 34 42.02 -34.35 -49.31
C PHE A 34 40.94 -34.29 -48.17
N MET A 35 40.84 -35.37 -47.38
CA MET A 35 39.93 -35.40 -46.22
C MET A 35 40.33 -34.40 -45.12
N GLN A 36 41.66 -34.22 -44.95
CA GLN A 36 42.15 -33.25 -43.94
C GLN A 36 41.93 -31.79 -44.38
N GLN A 37 42.05 -31.50 -45.69
CA GLN A 37 41.72 -30.21 -46.24
C GLN A 37 40.20 -29.91 -46.21
N SER A 38 39.38 -30.90 -46.58
CA SER A 38 37.89 -30.73 -46.50
C SER A 38 37.40 -30.48 -45.06
N ARG A 39 38.01 -31.13 -44.07
CA ARG A 39 37.71 -30.86 -42.66
C ARG A 39 38.10 -29.45 -42.19
N LYS A 40 39.27 -28.94 -42.67
CA LYS A 40 39.68 -27.56 -42.35
C LYS A 40 38.75 -26.54 -42.98
N ILE A 41 38.33 -26.76 -44.23
CA ILE A 41 37.37 -25.90 -44.93
C ILE A 41 36.03 -25.93 -44.25
N LEU A 42 35.51 -27.09 -43.81
CA LEU A 42 34.27 -27.21 -43.10
C LEU A 42 34.30 -26.51 -41.73
N ILE A 43 35.42 -26.61 -41.01
CA ILE A 43 35.61 -25.91 -39.71
C ILE A 43 35.63 -24.38 -39.92
N ILE A 44 36.34 -23.92 -40.97
CA ILE A 44 36.37 -22.48 -41.28
C ILE A 44 34.98 -21.99 -41.70
N PHE A 45 34.21 -22.78 -42.45
CA PHE A 45 32.84 -22.44 -42.86
C PHE A 45 31.86 -22.38 -41.66
N ILE A 46 31.99 -23.31 -40.72
CA ILE A 46 31.21 -23.30 -39.45
C ILE A 46 31.61 -22.09 -38.61
N PHE A 47 32.91 -21.76 -38.53
CA PHE A 47 33.38 -20.60 -37.78
C PHE A 47 32.92 -19.27 -38.40
N THR A 48 32.90 -19.16 -39.72
CA THR A 48 32.39 -17.96 -40.40
C THR A 48 30.88 -17.82 -40.25
N ILE A 49 30.10 -18.91 -40.27
CA ILE A 49 28.66 -18.88 -40.03
C ILE A 49 28.39 -18.49 -38.56
N LEU A 50 29.13 -19.02 -37.58
CA LEU A 50 29.03 -18.65 -36.18
C LEU A 50 29.40 -17.18 -35.95
N MET A 51 30.43 -16.67 -36.61
CA MET A 51 30.79 -15.24 -36.52
C MET A 51 29.73 -14.34 -37.18
N TYR A 52 29.08 -14.76 -38.25
CA TYR A 52 27.99 -14.00 -38.89
C TYR A 52 26.74 -13.95 -38.00
N PHE A 53 26.45 -15.02 -37.22
CA PHE A 53 25.34 -15.06 -36.29
C PHE A 53 25.57 -14.16 -35.06
N HIS A 54 26.83 -13.93 -34.65
CA HIS A 54 27.15 -13.03 -33.55
C HIS A 54 27.08 -11.53 -33.90
N ILE A 55 27.16 -11.18 -35.19
CA ILE A 55 27.11 -9.78 -35.64
C ILE A 55 25.67 -9.28 -35.83
N SER A 56 24.69 -10.20 -35.91
CA SER A 56 23.28 -9.87 -36.21
C SER A 56 22.35 -9.91 -35.00
N THR A 57 22.82 -10.01 -33.75
CA THR A 57 21.95 -9.78 -32.61
C THR A 57 21.64 -8.29 -32.54
N PRO A 58 20.40 -7.86 -32.81
CA PRO A 58 20.04 -6.46 -32.59
C PRO A 58 20.38 -6.15 -31.12
N LYS A 59 21.27 -5.18 -30.89
CA LYS A 59 21.39 -4.59 -29.55
C LYS A 59 20.00 -4.20 -29.17
N ALA A 60 19.40 -4.93 -28.22
CA ALA A 60 18.19 -4.49 -27.57
C ALA A 60 18.52 -3.10 -27.02
N ILE A 61 18.00 -2.06 -27.64
CA ILE A 61 18.08 -0.70 -27.13
C ILE A 61 17.30 -0.80 -25.82
N ALA A 62 18.02 -0.91 -24.70
CA ALA A 62 17.41 -0.86 -23.39
C ALA A 62 16.65 0.46 -23.34
N GLY A 63 15.34 0.37 -23.39
CA GLY A 63 14.48 1.55 -23.25
C GLY A 63 14.84 2.29 -21.96
N PRO A 64 14.51 3.55 -21.84
CA PRO A 64 14.78 4.33 -20.62
C PRO A 64 14.27 3.54 -19.42
N LYS A 65 15.09 3.46 -18.36
CA LYS A 65 14.72 2.74 -17.12
C LYS A 65 13.39 3.28 -16.59
N PRO A 66 12.44 2.43 -16.21
CA PRO A 66 11.17 2.87 -15.70
C PRO A 66 11.36 3.69 -14.39
N MET A 67 10.53 4.70 -14.24
CA MET A 67 10.42 5.45 -12.99
C MET A 67 9.72 4.57 -11.96
N VAL A 68 10.43 4.19 -10.91
CA VAL A 68 9.86 3.37 -9.82
C VAL A 68 9.37 4.29 -8.70
N ILE A 69 8.06 4.25 -8.43
CA ILE A 69 7.40 4.95 -7.32
C ILE A 69 7.22 3.94 -6.18
N LYS A 70 7.88 4.19 -5.06
CA LYS A 70 7.73 3.40 -3.84
C LYS A 70 6.57 3.99 -3.03
N LEU A 71 5.51 3.20 -2.83
CA LEU A 71 4.31 3.57 -2.07
C LEU A 71 4.22 2.73 -0.80
N ALA A 72 4.22 3.36 0.36
CA ALA A 72 4.10 2.70 1.66
C ALA A 72 2.68 2.81 2.23
N MET A 73 2.29 1.84 3.07
CA MET A 73 0.99 1.83 3.75
C MET A 73 1.02 0.98 5.02
N LEU A 74 0.15 1.29 6.00
CA LEU A 74 -0.03 0.48 7.21
C LEU A 74 -0.88 -0.77 6.98
N PRO A 75 -1.98 -0.74 6.20
CA PRO A 75 -2.78 -1.93 5.95
C PRO A 75 -1.93 -3.11 5.48
N PRO A 76 -2.21 -4.33 5.99
CA PRO A 76 -1.40 -5.51 5.69
C PRO A 76 -1.57 -5.98 4.24
N SER A 77 -0.61 -6.80 3.79
CA SER A 77 -0.69 -7.46 2.49
C SER A 77 -1.92 -8.35 2.40
N GLY A 78 -2.60 -8.32 1.25
CA GLY A 78 -3.85 -9.06 1.02
C GLY A 78 -5.10 -8.40 1.62
N SER A 79 -4.97 -7.24 2.29
CA SER A 79 -6.14 -6.46 2.71
C SER A 79 -6.82 -5.79 1.50
N PRO A 80 -8.12 -5.45 1.59
CA PRO A 80 -8.83 -4.77 0.51
C PRO A 80 -8.13 -3.49 0.03
N TRP A 81 -7.59 -2.68 0.92
CA TRP A 81 -6.81 -1.48 0.57
C TRP A 81 -5.57 -1.84 -0.26
N HIS A 82 -4.85 -2.91 0.11
CA HIS A 82 -3.66 -3.35 -0.62
C HIS A 82 -4.02 -3.82 -2.03
N GLU A 83 -5.06 -4.65 -2.18
CA GLU A 83 -5.48 -5.18 -3.48
C GLU A 83 -5.98 -4.08 -4.43
N ILE A 84 -6.74 -3.12 -3.93
CA ILE A 84 -7.22 -1.98 -4.72
C ILE A 84 -6.06 -1.09 -5.18
N LEU A 85 -5.05 -0.87 -4.32
CA LEU A 85 -3.86 -0.09 -4.71
C LEU A 85 -2.93 -0.87 -5.64
N LEU A 86 -2.89 -2.20 -5.58
CA LEU A 86 -2.20 -3.04 -6.58
C LEU A 86 -2.82 -2.86 -7.97
N ASP A 87 -4.15 -2.85 -8.05
CA ASP A 87 -4.86 -2.62 -9.31
C ASP A 87 -4.57 -1.22 -9.87
N MET A 88 -4.58 -0.17 -9.03
CA MET A 88 -4.15 1.17 -9.41
C MET A 88 -2.72 1.18 -9.98
N ALA A 89 -1.82 0.46 -9.33
CA ALA A 89 -0.42 0.37 -9.74
C ALA A 89 -0.27 -0.28 -11.11
N GLU A 90 -1.04 -1.33 -11.41
CA GLU A 90 -1.01 -1.99 -12.73
C GLU A 90 -1.67 -1.13 -13.82
N GLN A 91 -2.73 -0.38 -13.49
CA GLN A 91 -3.31 0.59 -14.41
C GLN A 91 -2.33 1.72 -14.75
N TRP A 92 -1.60 2.26 -13.76
CA TRP A 92 -0.54 3.25 -13.99
C TRP A 92 0.57 2.73 -14.89
N LYS A 93 1.00 1.48 -14.66
CA LYS A 93 2.00 0.82 -15.49
C LYS A 93 1.50 0.65 -16.92
N THR A 94 0.26 0.22 -17.10
CA THR A 94 -0.37 0.01 -18.40
C THR A 94 -0.46 1.31 -19.20
N ILE A 95 -1.07 2.37 -18.62
CA ILE A 95 -1.26 3.65 -19.32
C ILE A 95 0.06 4.37 -19.62
N SER A 96 1.09 4.13 -18.81
CA SER A 96 2.43 4.68 -19.04
C SER A 96 3.29 3.82 -19.99
N ASN A 97 2.76 2.73 -20.56
CA ASN A 97 3.53 1.75 -21.34
C ASN A 97 4.78 1.25 -20.58
N GLY A 98 4.63 0.95 -19.29
CA GLY A 98 5.70 0.46 -18.42
C GLY A 98 6.73 1.51 -17.99
N LYS A 99 6.53 2.79 -18.33
CA LYS A 99 7.47 3.87 -17.95
C LYS A 99 7.37 4.24 -16.48
N ILE A 100 6.21 3.99 -15.83
CA ILE A 100 5.97 4.23 -14.40
C ILE A 100 5.55 2.90 -13.76
N ILE A 101 6.22 2.54 -12.67
CA ILE A 101 5.95 1.33 -11.90
C ILE A 101 5.78 1.73 -10.43
N ILE A 102 4.62 1.45 -9.85
CA ILE A 102 4.40 1.62 -8.41
C ILE A 102 4.77 0.31 -7.72
N ARG A 103 5.59 0.38 -6.67
CA ARG A 103 5.90 -0.73 -5.76
C ARG A 103 5.29 -0.45 -4.40
N LEU A 104 4.37 -1.31 -3.95
CA LEU A 104 3.73 -1.21 -2.65
C LEU A 104 4.61 -1.81 -1.55
N TYR A 105 4.56 -1.17 -0.38
CA TYR A 105 5.21 -1.59 0.87
C TYR A 105 4.14 -1.63 1.97
N PRO A 106 3.33 -2.71 2.04
CA PRO A 106 2.23 -2.85 3.00
C PRO A 106 2.71 -3.25 4.40
N GLY A 107 1.80 -3.24 5.38
CA GLY A 107 2.01 -3.78 6.72
C GLY A 107 2.97 -2.98 7.59
N GLY A 108 3.17 -1.69 7.31
CA GLY A 108 4.05 -0.84 8.12
C GLY A 108 5.55 -1.15 8.01
N ILE A 109 5.99 -1.95 7.01
CA ILE A 109 7.42 -2.28 6.83
C ILE A 109 8.28 -1.05 6.55
N ALA A 110 7.67 0.05 6.17
CA ALA A 110 8.35 1.34 6.01
C ALA A 110 8.38 2.18 7.30
N GLY A 111 7.88 1.67 8.42
CA GLY A 111 7.74 2.36 9.71
C GLY A 111 6.35 2.95 9.90
N THR A 112 6.23 3.88 10.86
CA THR A 112 5.01 4.63 11.14
C THR A 112 4.66 5.59 10.00
N GLU A 113 3.46 6.19 10.02
CA GLU A 113 3.07 7.21 9.03
C GLU A 113 3.98 8.43 9.09
N THR A 114 4.38 8.88 10.28
CA THR A 114 5.39 9.93 10.47
C THR A 114 6.75 9.55 9.85
N ASP A 115 7.17 8.28 9.99
CA ASP A 115 8.37 7.78 9.31
C ASP A 115 8.22 7.79 7.78
N MET A 116 7.05 7.44 7.28
CA MET A 116 6.76 7.44 5.84
C MET A 116 6.87 8.87 5.29
N ILE A 117 6.26 9.86 5.96
CA ILE A 117 6.34 11.28 5.58
C ILE A 117 7.79 11.77 5.58
N ARG A 118 8.54 11.47 6.63
CA ARG A 118 9.97 11.80 6.71
C ARG A 118 10.76 11.19 5.55
N LYS A 119 10.52 9.91 5.24
CA LYS A 119 11.16 9.21 4.11
C LYS A 119 10.75 9.78 2.76
N MET A 120 9.51 10.28 2.62
CA MET A 120 9.06 10.98 1.40
C MET A 120 9.76 12.32 1.23
N ARG A 121 9.91 13.10 2.31
CA ARG A 121 10.63 14.40 2.27
C ARG A 121 12.08 14.26 1.81
N ILE A 122 12.77 13.18 2.23
CA ILE A 122 14.15 12.91 1.81
C ILE A 122 14.27 12.04 0.54
N GLY A 123 13.13 11.63 -0.08
CA GLY A 123 13.11 10.89 -1.34
C GLY A 123 13.44 9.41 -1.24
N GLN A 124 13.42 8.82 -0.06
CA GLN A 124 13.54 7.35 0.14
C GLN A 124 12.24 6.64 -0.22
N LEU A 125 11.09 7.26 0.09
CA LEU A 125 9.76 6.93 -0.42
C LEU A 125 9.29 8.01 -1.38
N HIS A 126 8.31 7.68 -2.21
CA HIS A 126 7.78 8.57 -3.22
C HIS A 126 6.31 8.90 -2.99
N ALA A 127 5.55 7.92 -2.46
CA ALA A 127 4.14 8.01 -2.16
C ALA A 127 3.83 7.24 -0.85
N ALA A 128 2.71 7.56 -0.24
CA ALA A 128 2.17 6.81 0.89
C ALA A 128 0.64 6.86 0.87
N ALA A 129 0.00 5.78 1.36
CA ALA A 129 -1.38 5.80 1.78
C ALA A 129 -1.39 6.05 3.29
N LEU A 130 -1.86 7.22 3.69
CA LEU A 130 -1.86 7.70 5.08
C LEU A 130 -3.28 7.85 5.59
N SER A 131 -3.48 7.59 6.86
CA SER A 131 -4.70 7.96 7.57
C SER A 131 -4.73 9.45 7.90
N SER A 132 -5.86 9.95 8.39
CA SER A 132 -5.97 11.31 8.92
C SER A 132 -4.95 11.59 10.03
N ASN A 133 -4.56 10.56 10.81
CA ASN A 133 -3.53 10.71 11.83
C ASN A 133 -2.14 11.02 11.25
N GLY A 134 -1.78 10.39 10.13
CA GLY A 134 -0.54 10.73 9.44
C GLY A 134 -0.64 12.03 8.64
N LEU A 135 -1.77 12.28 7.99
CA LEU A 135 -1.96 13.48 7.17
C LEU A 135 -1.89 14.76 7.99
N LYS A 136 -2.35 14.75 9.25
CA LYS A 136 -2.26 15.91 10.14
C LYS A 136 -0.81 16.32 10.48
N ASP A 137 0.16 15.39 10.40
CA ASP A 137 1.59 15.71 10.55
C ASP A 137 2.10 16.59 9.38
N ILE A 138 1.32 16.69 8.30
CA ILE A 138 1.59 17.57 7.15
C ILE A 138 0.70 18.80 7.24
N ALA A 139 -0.60 18.62 7.47
CA ALA A 139 -1.61 19.68 7.52
C ALA A 139 -2.64 19.33 8.61
N GLU A 140 -2.57 20.00 9.75
CA GLU A 140 -3.45 19.74 10.91
C GLU A 140 -4.93 19.94 10.60
N GLU A 141 -5.23 20.75 9.59
CA GLU A 141 -6.58 21.01 9.07
C GLU A 141 -7.30 19.73 8.61
N VAL A 142 -6.58 18.67 8.24
CA VAL A 142 -7.16 17.37 7.86
C VAL A 142 -7.99 16.78 8.99
N SER A 143 -7.66 17.10 10.25
CA SER A 143 -8.41 16.65 11.43
C SER A 143 -9.85 17.17 11.45
N SER A 144 -10.19 18.21 10.68
CA SER A 144 -11.57 18.71 10.53
C SER A 144 -12.53 17.69 9.88
N LEU A 145 -12.00 16.72 9.13
CA LEU A 145 -12.80 15.65 8.52
C LEU A 145 -13.21 14.56 9.52
N VAL A 146 -12.58 14.51 10.70
CA VAL A 146 -12.70 13.38 11.64
C VAL A 146 -13.06 13.84 13.06
N ILE A 147 -13.72 14.97 13.20
CA ILE A 147 -14.20 15.46 14.51
C ILE A 147 -15.20 14.43 15.06
N PRO A 148 -14.97 13.88 16.27
CA PRO A 148 -15.86 12.89 16.86
C PRO A 148 -17.30 13.41 17.00
N PHE A 149 -18.29 12.59 16.64
CA PHE A 149 -19.73 12.95 16.63
C PHE A 149 -20.13 14.14 15.74
N ASN A 150 -19.23 14.65 14.91
CA ASN A 150 -19.59 15.71 13.95
C ASN A 150 -20.38 15.13 12.76
N CYS A 151 -19.93 14.03 12.16
CA CYS A 151 -20.69 13.25 11.19
C CYS A 151 -21.25 11.99 11.84
N THR A 152 -22.49 11.64 11.53
CA THR A 152 -23.15 10.42 12.02
C THR A 152 -23.60 9.48 10.89
N SER A 153 -23.44 9.92 9.63
CA SER A 153 -23.73 9.15 8.43
C SER A 153 -22.71 9.38 7.32
N TRP A 154 -22.67 8.46 6.35
CA TRP A 154 -21.84 8.62 5.15
C TRP A 154 -22.28 9.79 4.28
N ASN A 155 -23.57 10.13 4.27
CA ASN A 155 -24.06 11.29 3.53
C ASN A 155 -23.49 12.58 4.09
N GLU A 156 -23.63 12.80 5.42
CA GLU A 156 -23.04 13.97 6.11
C GLU A 156 -21.51 14.05 5.87
N PHE A 157 -20.81 12.91 5.94
CA PHE A 157 -19.38 12.88 5.67
C PHE A 157 -19.03 13.22 4.22
N ASN A 158 -19.80 12.74 3.25
CA ASN A 158 -19.55 13.01 1.83
C ASN A 158 -19.74 14.50 1.49
N ASP A 159 -20.74 15.15 2.09
CA ASP A 159 -20.97 16.58 1.92
C ASP A 159 -19.84 17.40 2.58
N LEU A 160 -19.44 17.02 3.80
CA LEU A 160 -18.28 17.61 4.47
C LEU A 160 -17.00 17.46 3.61
N LYS A 161 -16.71 16.26 3.15
CA LYS A 161 -15.54 15.97 2.31
C LYS A 161 -15.58 16.78 1.00
N LYS A 162 -16.72 16.86 0.35
CA LYS A 162 -16.89 17.59 -0.91
C LYS A 162 -16.52 19.06 -0.79
N GLU A 163 -16.85 19.70 0.33
CA GLU A 163 -16.52 21.10 0.55
C GLU A 163 -15.07 21.33 1.03
N LEU A 164 -14.55 20.45 1.91
CA LEU A 164 -13.23 20.66 2.51
C LEU A 164 -12.09 20.07 1.68
N ALA A 165 -12.28 18.96 0.96
CA ALA A 165 -11.17 18.27 0.27
C ALA A 165 -10.40 19.18 -0.71
N PRO A 166 -11.02 20.03 -1.54
CA PRO A 166 -10.26 20.92 -2.43
C PRO A 166 -9.33 21.88 -1.68
N LYS A 167 -9.78 22.39 -0.52
CA LYS A 167 -9.00 23.30 0.32
C LYS A 167 -7.84 22.55 1.00
N LEU A 168 -8.10 21.32 1.50
CA LEU A 168 -7.09 20.46 2.11
C LEU A 168 -6.03 20.01 1.09
N GLU A 169 -6.44 19.70 -0.16
CA GLU A 169 -5.51 19.38 -1.24
C GLU A 169 -4.56 20.55 -1.54
N ALA A 170 -5.08 21.79 -1.53
CA ALA A 170 -4.27 22.98 -1.72
C ALA A 170 -3.24 23.15 -0.57
N LYS A 171 -3.64 22.90 0.68
CA LYS A 171 -2.74 22.93 1.84
C LYS A 171 -1.64 21.88 1.69
N LEU A 172 -2.00 20.63 1.44
CA LEU A 172 -1.05 19.54 1.26
C LEU A 172 -0.09 19.79 0.09
N ALA A 173 -0.58 20.42 -1.00
CA ALA A 173 0.25 20.79 -2.15
C ALA A 173 1.28 21.87 -1.79
N ASN A 174 0.93 22.85 -0.96
CA ASN A 174 1.84 23.88 -0.45
C ASN A 174 2.95 23.26 0.41
N ASP A 175 2.63 22.18 1.15
CA ASP A 175 3.59 21.43 1.97
C ASP A 175 4.38 20.37 1.17
N GLY A 176 4.21 20.36 -0.16
CA GLY A 176 5.00 19.53 -1.07
C GLY A 176 4.43 18.14 -1.33
N PHE A 177 3.13 17.92 -1.12
CA PHE A 177 2.46 16.64 -1.37
C PHE A 177 1.21 16.82 -2.23
N ILE A 178 1.08 16.00 -3.25
CA ILE A 178 -0.09 15.95 -4.13
C ILE A 178 -0.98 14.80 -3.68
N VAL A 179 -2.24 15.06 -3.43
CA VAL A 179 -3.25 14.05 -3.16
C VAL A 179 -3.62 13.37 -4.49
N LEU A 180 -3.42 12.05 -4.57
CA LEU A 180 -3.84 11.24 -5.71
C LEU A 180 -5.32 10.86 -5.61
N ASN A 181 -5.75 10.44 -4.44
CA ASN A 181 -7.15 10.21 -4.08
C ASN A 181 -7.35 10.34 -2.58
N TRP A 182 -8.57 10.65 -2.19
CA TRP A 182 -9.08 10.41 -0.85
C TRP A 182 -9.66 9.01 -0.77
N GLY A 183 -9.74 8.48 0.45
CA GLY A 183 -10.34 7.19 0.76
C GLY A 183 -10.82 7.15 2.20
N ILE A 184 -11.59 6.12 2.51
CA ILE A 184 -12.05 5.83 3.86
C ILE A 184 -11.52 4.48 4.32
N ALA A 185 -11.43 4.30 5.62
CA ALA A 185 -11.12 3.01 6.23
C ALA A 185 -12.32 2.42 7.00
N GLY A 186 -13.43 3.16 7.11
CA GLY A 186 -14.65 2.78 7.81
C GLY A 186 -15.00 3.74 8.93
N TRP A 187 -16.01 3.40 9.73
CA TRP A 187 -16.33 4.08 10.98
C TRP A 187 -15.48 3.54 12.11
N VAL A 188 -14.91 4.45 12.91
CA VAL A 188 -14.20 4.08 14.13
C VAL A 188 -15.19 3.55 15.17
N ARG A 189 -14.89 2.38 15.69
CA ARG A 189 -15.61 1.70 16.79
C ARG A 189 -14.64 1.39 17.91
N PHE A 190 -15.16 1.16 19.11
CA PHE A 190 -14.33 0.79 20.26
C PHE A 190 -14.35 -0.71 20.48
N PHE A 191 -13.19 -1.32 20.46
CA PHE A 191 -13.00 -2.72 20.82
C PHE A 191 -12.54 -2.79 22.28
N VAL A 192 -13.27 -3.55 23.12
CA VAL A 192 -13.13 -3.49 24.57
C VAL A 192 -13.13 -4.89 25.21
N PRO A 193 -12.56 -5.04 26.43
CA PRO A 193 -12.47 -6.34 27.09
C PRO A 193 -13.77 -6.78 27.76
N ASN A 194 -14.68 -5.87 28.07
CA ASN A 194 -15.90 -6.10 28.87
C ASN A 194 -17.17 -5.70 28.12
N PRO A 195 -18.34 -6.32 28.40
CA PRO A 195 -19.60 -6.05 27.72
C PRO A 195 -20.30 -4.76 28.19
N GLU A 196 -19.55 -3.72 28.50
CA GLU A 196 -20.07 -2.46 28.96
C GLU A 196 -19.81 -1.36 27.94
N SER A 197 -20.87 -0.67 27.50
CA SER A 197 -20.80 0.41 26.50
C SER A 197 -20.76 1.81 27.10
N SER A 198 -20.82 1.95 28.43
CA SER A 198 -20.73 3.27 29.08
C SER A 198 -19.33 3.87 28.89
N ILE A 199 -19.26 5.18 28.72
CA ILE A 199 -17.99 5.90 28.58
C ILE A 199 -17.07 5.64 29.79
N ASP A 200 -17.62 5.54 31.01
CA ASP A 200 -16.84 5.30 32.22
C ASP A 200 -16.22 3.91 32.29
N ALA A 201 -16.86 2.90 31.68
CA ALA A 201 -16.26 1.57 31.54
C ALA A 201 -15.09 1.59 30.58
N VAL A 202 -15.22 2.28 29.45
CA VAL A 202 -14.14 2.41 28.44
C VAL A 202 -12.98 3.22 29.01
N ARG A 203 -13.22 4.26 29.79
CA ARG A 203 -12.18 5.06 30.47
C ARG A 203 -11.28 4.23 31.39
N LYS A 204 -11.79 3.16 31.97
CA LYS A 204 -11.02 2.26 32.86
C LYS A 204 -10.12 1.28 32.06
N SER A 205 -10.39 1.08 30.80
CA SER A 205 -9.61 0.20 29.94
C SER A 205 -8.25 0.80 29.60
N LYS A 206 -7.24 -0.04 29.40
CA LYS A 206 -5.93 0.39 28.87
C LYS A 206 -6.06 0.59 27.36
N MET A 207 -6.38 1.81 26.97
CA MET A 207 -6.76 2.11 25.60
C MET A 207 -5.57 2.55 24.77
N PHE A 208 -5.42 1.95 23.60
CA PHE A 208 -4.46 2.38 22.58
C PHE A 208 -4.74 3.81 22.12
N VAL A 209 -3.68 4.61 22.02
CA VAL A 209 -3.66 5.87 21.27
C VAL A 209 -2.34 5.96 20.48
N TRP A 210 -2.32 6.75 19.43
CA TRP A 210 -1.14 6.90 18.59
C TRP A 210 -0.02 7.62 19.34
N ALA A 211 1.17 7.01 19.40
CA ALA A 211 2.36 7.65 19.95
C ALA A 211 2.85 8.77 19.03
N GLY A 212 3.42 9.81 19.62
CA GLY A 212 3.98 10.96 18.90
C GLY A 212 2.99 12.09 18.63
N ASP A 213 1.77 11.96 19.13
CA ASP A 213 0.71 12.97 19.06
C ASP A 213 0.36 13.45 20.49
N ASP A 214 1.32 14.12 21.11
CA ASP A 214 1.20 14.53 22.51
C ASP A 214 -0.05 15.39 22.78
N PRO A 215 -0.47 16.35 21.93
CA PRO A 215 -1.69 17.11 22.15
C PRO A 215 -2.95 16.21 22.21
N THR A 216 -3.11 15.28 21.28
CA THR A 216 -4.24 14.35 21.27
C THR A 216 -4.19 13.40 22.47
N ILE A 217 -3.00 12.92 22.86
CA ILE A 217 -2.81 12.09 24.08
C ILE A 217 -3.29 12.84 25.31
N GLU A 218 -2.91 14.09 25.49
CA GLU A 218 -3.32 14.90 26.65
C GLU A 218 -4.83 15.18 26.65
N ILE A 219 -5.45 15.36 25.48
CA ILE A 219 -6.92 15.49 25.39
C ILE A 219 -7.61 14.20 25.85
N TRP A 220 -7.16 13.03 25.40
CA TRP A 220 -7.71 11.77 25.86
C TRP A 220 -7.58 11.58 27.36
N LYS A 221 -6.42 11.93 27.95
CA LYS A 221 -6.18 11.90 29.39
C LYS A 221 -7.09 12.88 30.15
N SER A 222 -7.22 14.11 29.66
CA SER A 222 -8.10 15.12 30.28
C SER A 222 -9.56 14.74 30.20
N ALA A 223 -9.97 13.99 29.17
CA ALA A 223 -11.29 13.39 29.08
C ALA A 223 -11.47 12.15 29.98
N GLY A 224 -10.47 11.79 30.79
CA GLY A 224 -10.51 10.73 31.79
C GLY A 224 -10.16 9.33 31.28
N PHE A 225 -9.66 9.18 30.04
CA PHE A 225 -9.29 7.89 29.50
C PHE A 225 -7.90 7.44 29.98
N ASN A 226 -7.79 6.17 30.32
CA ASN A 226 -6.51 5.52 30.63
C ASN A 226 -5.81 5.09 29.33
N VAL A 227 -5.04 5.97 28.73
CA VAL A 227 -4.43 5.77 27.42
C VAL A 227 -2.99 5.30 27.48
N VAL A 228 -2.64 4.41 26.57
CA VAL A 228 -1.29 3.87 26.36
C VAL A 228 -0.83 4.25 24.96
N PRO A 229 0.09 5.22 24.82
CA PRO A 229 0.62 5.62 23.52
C PRO A 229 1.53 4.55 22.94
N LEU A 230 1.20 4.06 21.74
CA LEU A 230 1.97 3.03 21.02
C LEU A 230 2.00 3.32 19.52
N SER A 231 3.00 2.78 18.84
CA SER A 231 2.96 2.67 17.39
C SER A 231 1.90 1.64 16.96
N PRO A 232 1.15 1.87 15.86
CA PRO A 232 0.23 0.87 15.32
C PRO A 232 0.89 -0.48 15.00
N THR A 233 2.17 -0.48 14.69
CA THR A 233 2.96 -1.70 14.44
C THR A 233 3.15 -2.55 15.70
N ASP A 234 3.02 -1.94 16.88
CA ASP A 234 3.21 -2.60 18.18
C ASP A 234 1.88 -3.06 18.81
N MET A 235 0.75 -2.78 18.17
CA MET A 235 -0.57 -3.11 18.73
C MET A 235 -0.75 -4.60 19.01
N LEU A 236 -0.41 -5.47 18.06
CA LEU A 236 -0.59 -6.91 18.24
C LEU A 236 0.21 -7.46 19.43
N PRO A 237 1.50 -7.19 19.58
CA PRO A 237 2.26 -7.58 20.78
C PRO A 237 1.70 -6.98 22.08
N ALA A 238 1.22 -5.73 22.04
CA ALA A 238 0.67 -5.06 23.21
C ALA A 238 -0.67 -5.67 23.66
N LEU A 239 -1.52 -6.09 22.72
CA LEU A 239 -2.74 -6.84 23.00
C LEU A 239 -2.42 -8.23 23.57
N GLN A 240 -1.46 -8.95 22.98
CA GLN A 240 -1.04 -10.28 23.43
C GLN A 240 -0.50 -10.28 24.86
N THR A 241 0.20 -9.22 25.25
CA THR A 241 0.78 -9.08 26.60
C THR A 241 -0.15 -8.43 27.61
N GLY A 242 -1.32 -7.93 27.18
CA GLY A 242 -2.22 -7.16 28.02
C GLY A 242 -1.67 -5.78 28.42
N MET A 243 -0.69 -5.26 27.68
CA MET A 243 -0.23 -3.87 27.82
C MET A 243 -1.37 -2.91 27.48
N ILE A 244 -2.13 -3.22 26.43
CA ILE A 244 -3.42 -2.62 26.12
C ILE A 244 -4.51 -3.71 26.10
N ASN A 245 -5.76 -3.32 26.34
CA ASN A 245 -6.92 -4.21 26.27
C ASN A 245 -8.13 -3.55 25.61
N ALA A 246 -7.97 -2.32 25.11
CA ALA A 246 -8.98 -1.60 24.34
C ALA A 246 -8.32 -0.75 23.25
N TYR A 247 -9.03 -0.55 22.15
CA TYR A 247 -8.57 0.30 21.06
C TYR A 247 -9.73 0.81 20.19
N PRO A 248 -9.67 2.05 19.71
CA PRO A 248 -10.56 2.58 18.68
C PRO A 248 -9.98 2.26 17.30
N THR A 249 -10.77 1.65 16.43
CA THR A 249 -10.44 1.41 15.02
C THR A 249 -11.68 1.02 14.21
N THR A 250 -11.52 0.82 12.90
CA THR A 250 -12.60 0.34 12.04
C THR A 250 -12.73 -1.19 12.12
N ALA A 251 -13.92 -1.72 11.86
CA ALA A 251 -14.17 -3.16 11.92
C ALA A 251 -13.28 -3.93 10.94
N LEU A 252 -13.16 -3.43 9.72
CA LEU A 252 -12.34 -4.05 8.68
C LEU A 252 -10.86 -4.08 9.05
N MET A 253 -10.32 -3.01 9.66
CA MET A 253 -8.93 -2.99 10.12
C MET A 253 -8.70 -3.97 11.26
N SER A 254 -9.62 -4.05 12.21
CA SER A 254 -9.55 -5.00 13.32
C SER A 254 -9.56 -6.44 12.83
N LEU A 255 -10.41 -6.76 11.84
CA LEU A 255 -10.46 -8.08 11.20
C LEU A 255 -9.16 -8.38 10.43
N ALA A 256 -8.73 -7.48 9.55
CA ALA A 256 -7.56 -7.66 8.70
C ALA A 256 -6.26 -7.85 9.51
N SER A 257 -6.17 -7.16 10.66
CA SER A 257 -5.03 -7.24 11.57
C SER A 257 -5.20 -8.30 12.67
N GLN A 258 -6.34 -8.98 12.74
CA GLN A 258 -6.70 -10.01 13.72
C GLN A 258 -6.68 -9.51 15.19
N TRP A 259 -6.84 -8.21 15.42
CA TRP A 259 -6.80 -7.62 16.77
C TRP A 259 -8.03 -8.00 17.59
N PHE A 260 -9.20 -8.17 16.96
CA PHE A 260 -10.46 -8.53 17.61
C PHE A 260 -10.37 -9.83 18.42
N ALA A 261 -9.43 -10.73 18.12
CA ALA A 261 -9.22 -11.96 18.88
C ALA A 261 -8.83 -11.72 20.35
N PHE A 262 -8.38 -10.52 20.69
CA PHE A 262 -7.95 -10.14 22.05
C PHE A 262 -8.96 -9.23 22.76
N THR A 263 -10.01 -8.79 22.07
CA THR A 263 -11.06 -7.89 22.59
C THR A 263 -12.42 -8.43 22.18
N PRO A 264 -13.09 -9.20 23.05
CA PRO A 264 -14.28 -9.95 22.68
C PRO A 264 -15.53 -9.10 22.43
N TYR A 265 -15.48 -7.79 22.69
CA TYR A 265 -16.61 -6.89 22.52
C TYR A 265 -16.27 -5.71 21.64
N MET A 266 -17.23 -5.29 20.81
CA MET A 266 -17.18 -4.08 19.99
C MET A 266 -18.37 -3.20 20.31
N ILE A 267 -18.14 -1.96 20.65
CA ILE A 267 -19.17 -0.94 20.86
C ILE A 267 -19.48 -0.32 19.49
N ASP A 268 -20.70 -0.54 19.01
CA ASP A 268 -21.18 -0.04 17.72
C ASP A 268 -21.88 1.30 17.91
N MET A 269 -21.14 2.37 17.69
CA MET A 269 -21.65 3.74 17.70
C MET A 269 -20.92 4.57 16.63
N PRO A 270 -21.58 5.60 16.04
CA PRO A 270 -20.99 6.44 15.02
C PRO A 270 -20.03 7.46 15.66
N TRP A 271 -18.80 7.02 16.00
CA TRP A 271 -17.81 7.88 16.63
C TRP A 271 -17.26 8.93 15.66
N ALA A 272 -16.60 8.50 14.63
CA ALA A 272 -16.04 9.32 13.55
C ALA A 272 -15.66 8.44 12.37
N PRO A 273 -15.67 8.94 11.12
CA PRO A 273 -15.09 8.22 10.00
C PRO A 273 -13.56 8.18 10.15
N LEU A 274 -12.93 7.08 9.78
CA LEU A 274 -11.49 7.02 9.59
C LEU A 274 -11.21 7.30 8.12
N VAL A 275 -10.61 8.46 7.87
CA VAL A 275 -10.32 8.97 6.53
C VAL A 275 -8.83 8.80 6.24
N GLY A 276 -8.48 8.72 4.99
CA GLY A 276 -7.09 8.72 4.54
C GLY A 276 -6.98 9.25 3.12
N ALA A 277 -5.74 9.37 2.67
CA ALA A 277 -5.44 9.71 1.30
C ALA A 277 -4.21 8.97 0.80
N VAL A 278 -4.17 8.70 -0.49
CA VAL A 278 -2.93 8.36 -1.19
C VAL A 278 -2.29 9.66 -1.65
N ILE A 279 -1.10 9.93 -1.12
CA ILE A 279 -0.33 11.12 -1.48
C ILE A 279 0.96 10.75 -2.18
N ILE A 280 1.42 11.62 -3.06
CA ILE A 280 2.74 11.53 -3.73
C ILE A 280 3.53 12.81 -3.46
N SER A 281 4.84 12.70 -3.23
CA SER A 281 5.64 13.91 -3.08
C SER A 281 5.61 14.73 -4.37
N LYS A 282 5.41 16.05 -4.26
CA LYS A 282 5.38 16.98 -5.40
C LYS A 282 6.65 16.84 -6.25
N LYS A 283 7.81 16.66 -5.61
CA LYS A 283 9.09 16.39 -6.27
C LYS A 283 9.06 15.16 -7.17
N THR A 284 8.31 14.12 -6.80
CA THR A 284 8.13 12.91 -7.61
C THR A 284 7.10 13.13 -8.71
N TRP A 285 5.98 13.78 -8.38
CA TRP A 285 4.92 14.12 -9.32
C TRP A 285 5.42 15.00 -10.48
N ASP A 286 6.25 16.00 -10.17
CA ASP A 286 6.79 16.93 -11.17
C ASP A 286 7.72 16.25 -12.19
N LYS A 287 8.30 15.08 -11.86
CA LYS A 287 9.10 14.27 -12.79
C LYS A 287 8.27 13.43 -13.76
N ILE A 288 6.98 13.28 -13.51
CA ILE A 288 6.06 12.57 -14.41
C ILE A 288 5.79 13.46 -15.62
N PRO A 289 5.86 12.93 -16.86
CA PRO A 289 5.52 13.69 -18.05
C PRO A 289 4.10 14.28 -17.96
N ASP A 290 3.94 15.57 -18.30
CA ASP A 290 2.66 16.27 -18.18
C ASP A 290 1.55 15.60 -18.98
N SER A 291 1.88 14.99 -20.12
CA SER A 291 0.93 14.24 -20.95
C SER A 291 0.32 13.01 -20.26
N LEU A 292 0.95 12.47 -19.23
CA LEU A 292 0.44 11.33 -18.47
C LEU A 292 -0.36 11.75 -17.23
N LYS A 293 -0.05 12.90 -16.63
CA LYS A 293 -0.64 13.36 -15.36
C LYS A 293 -2.16 13.33 -15.31
N PRO A 294 -2.91 13.82 -16.35
CA PRO A 294 -4.36 13.79 -16.30
C PRO A 294 -4.93 12.36 -16.25
N ALA A 295 -4.36 11.45 -17.04
CA ALA A 295 -4.81 10.04 -17.04
C ALA A 295 -4.51 9.34 -15.73
N LEU A 296 -3.31 9.56 -15.16
CA LEU A 296 -2.90 8.99 -13.87
C LEU A 296 -3.75 9.53 -12.72
N LYS A 297 -4.05 10.82 -12.71
CA LYS A 297 -4.92 11.45 -11.70
C LYS A 297 -6.34 10.87 -11.77
N ASN A 298 -6.93 10.77 -12.98
CA ASN A 298 -8.24 10.16 -13.17
C ASN A 298 -8.31 8.68 -12.73
N ILE A 299 -7.26 7.88 -13.01
CA ILE A 299 -7.18 6.50 -12.49
C ILE A 299 -7.18 6.50 -10.97
N SER A 300 -6.40 7.38 -10.34
CA SER A 300 -6.29 7.47 -8.90
C SER A 300 -7.61 7.91 -8.25
N GLU A 301 -8.29 8.91 -8.80
CA GLU A 301 -9.61 9.38 -8.33
C GLU A 301 -10.64 8.25 -8.38
N LYS A 302 -10.74 7.55 -9.51
CA LYS A 302 -11.62 6.37 -9.66
C LYS A 302 -11.25 5.23 -8.69
N THR A 303 -9.97 5.08 -8.36
CA THR A 303 -9.52 4.15 -7.34
C THR A 303 -10.04 4.53 -5.97
N GLY A 304 -10.02 5.83 -5.62
CA GLY A 304 -10.60 6.35 -4.39
C GLY A 304 -12.11 6.10 -4.29
N GLU A 305 -12.85 6.43 -5.36
CA GLU A 305 -14.31 6.18 -5.43
C GLU A 305 -14.66 4.69 -5.29
N ARG A 306 -13.88 3.82 -5.92
CA ARG A 306 -14.04 2.37 -5.80
C ARG A 306 -13.74 1.90 -4.38
N LEU A 307 -12.62 2.35 -3.81
CA LEU A 307 -12.20 2.03 -2.45
C LEU A 307 -13.30 2.40 -1.45
N GLU A 308 -13.87 3.59 -1.56
CA GLU A 308 -14.94 4.05 -0.68
C GLU A 308 -16.16 3.12 -0.73
N LYS A 309 -16.63 2.78 -1.93
CA LYS A 309 -17.77 1.87 -2.12
C LYS A 309 -17.51 0.46 -1.57
N GLU A 310 -16.32 -0.08 -1.84
CA GLU A 310 -15.95 -1.42 -1.38
C GLU A 310 -15.77 -1.47 0.14
N ILE A 311 -15.15 -0.45 0.74
CA ILE A 311 -14.92 -0.40 2.18
C ILE A 311 -16.23 -0.30 2.96
N ILE A 312 -17.19 0.54 2.54
CA ILE A 312 -18.50 0.63 3.19
C ILE A 312 -19.16 -0.76 3.26
N LYS A 313 -19.16 -1.49 2.14
CA LYS A 313 -19.73 -2.84 2.10
C LYS A 313 -18.96 -3.82 2.99
N LEU A 314 -17.63 -3.78 2.95
CA LEU A 314 -16.76 -4.72 3.66
C LEU A 314 -16.75 -4.46 5.18
N GLU A 315 -17.11 -3.28 5.65
CA GLU A 315 -17.23 -2.97 7.08
C GLU A 315 -18.30 -3.86 7.75
N ASP A 316 -19.49 -3.95 7.14
CA ASP A 316 -20.59 -4.78 7.65
C ASP A 316 -20.25 -6.28 7.55
N GLU A 317 -19.62 -6.69 6.46
CA GLU A 317 -19.15 -8.07 6.30
C GLU A 317 -18.07 -8.42 7.33
N ALA A 318 -17.18 -7.48 7.66
CA ALA A 318 -16.14 -7.66 8.68
C ALA A 318 -16.74 -7.86 10.08
N VAL A 319 -17.75 -7.07 10.46
CA VAL A 319 -18.48 -7.26 11.73
C VAL A 319 -19.10 -8.65 11.78
N SER A 320 -19.84 -9.04 10.71
CA SER A 320 -20.47 -10.36 10.61
C SER A 320 -19.46 -11.51 10.73
N GLU A 321 -18.28 -11.37 10.08
CA GLU A 321 -17.24 -12.40 10.13
C GLU A 321 -16.59 -12.49 11.52
N MET A 322 -16.35 -11.37 12.19
CA MET A 322 -15.85 -11.36 13.57
C MET A 322 -16.85 -11.94 14.55
N GLN A 323 -18.16 -11.70 14.36
CA GLN A 323 -19.23 -12.30 15.18
C GLN A 323 -19.25 -13.82 15.06
N LYS A 324 -19.09 -14.39 13.86
CA LYS A 324 -18.95 -15.85 13.66
C LYS A 324 -17.77 -16.44 14.42
N ARG A 325 -16.76 -15.61 14.72
CA ARG A 325 -15.55 -15.99 15.47
C ARG A 325 -15.61 -15.59 16.95
N GLY A 326 -16.77 -15.17 17.46
CA GLY A 326 -17.01 -14.92 18.87
C GLY A 326 -17.03 -13.46 19.32
N LEU A 327 -16.84 -12.49 18.41
CA LEU A 327 -17.02 -11.08 18.75
C LEU A 327 -18.50 -10.83 19.12
N GLN A 328 -18.73 -10.09 20.20
CA GLN A 328 -20.05 -9.62 20.58
C GLN A 328 -20.17 -8.12 20.30
N VAL A 329 -21.21 -7.73 19.57
CA VAL A 329 -21.50 -6.32 19.26
C VAL A 329 -22.43 -5.78 20.34
N ILE A 330 -22.06 -4.65 20.90
CA ILE A 330 -22.84 -3.93 21.92
C ILE A 330 -23.30 -2.62 21.30
N VAL A 331 -24.60 -2.43 21.25
CA VAL A 331 -25.20 -1.18 20.81
C VAL A 331 -25.54 -0.36 22.05
N PRO A 332 -24.92 0.83 22.25
CA PRO A 332 -25.28 1.71 23.36
C PRO A 332 -26.77 2.13 23.26
N ASP A 333 -27.43 2.22 24.36
CA ASP A 333 -28.77 2.80 24.40
C ASP A 333 -28.73 4.34 24.20
N GLU A 334 -29.91 4.95 24.02
CA GLU A 334 -30.02 6.38 23.74
C GLU A 334 -29.42 7.27 24.85
N GLN A 335 -29.53 6.85 26.10
CA GLN A 335 -28.95 7.59 27.21
C GLN A 335 -27.42 7.51 27.18
N GLN A 336 -26.87 6.31 26.97
CA GLN A 336 -25.44 6.11 26.87
C GLN A 336 -24.84 6.87 25.66
N LEU A 337 -25.51 6.90 24.53
CA LEU A 337 -25.08 7.70 23.37
C LEU A 337 -25.05 9.20 23.71
N LYS A 338 -26.07 9.71 24.39
CA LYS A 338 -26.10 11.11 24.85
C LYS A 338 -24.98 11.42 25.85
N GLU A 339 -24.66 10.48 26.73
CA GLU A 339 -23.54 10.62 27.66
C GLU A 339 -22.21 10.68 26.93
N TRP A 340 -21.98 9.79 25.97
CA TRP A 340 -20.82 9.82 25.10
C TRP A 340 -20.70 11.13 24.33
N GLU A 341 -21.77 11.53 23.66
CA GLU A 341 -21.80 12.75 22.86
C GLU A 341 -21.55 13.99 23.72
N SER A 342 -22.22 14.09 24.88
CA SER A 342 -22.04 15.21 25.82
C SER A 342 -20.59 15.28 26.32
N ALA A 343 -20.03 14.15 26.76
CA ALA A 343 -18.66 14.09 27.25
C ALA A 343 -17.64 14.50 26.18
N ILE A 344 -17.86 14.08 24.95
CA ILE A 344 -16.95 14.43 23.85
C ILE A 344 -17.15 15.85 23.36
N LYS A 345 -18.39 16.32 23.26
CA LYS A 345 -18.65 17.74 22.90
C LYS A 345 -18.11 18.71 23.96
N SER A 346 -17.98 18.29 25.23
CA SER A 346 -17.36 19.12 26.26
C SER A 346 -15.88 19.42 26.01
N ILE A 347 -15.19 18.59 25.22
CA ILE A 347 -13.79 18.82 24.82
C ILE A 347 -13.64 19.56 23.48
N TYR A 348 -14.73 19.85 22.77
CA TYR A 348 -14.70 20.61 21.51
C TYR A 348 -13.96 21.95 21.63
N PRO A 349 -14.14 22.75 22.70
CA PRO A 349 -13.37 23.99 22.88
C PRO A 349 -11.86 23.78 22.93
N VAL A 350 -11.40 22.57 23.35
CA VAL A 350 -9.97 22.24 23.34
C VAL A 350 -9.55 21.72 21.97
N LEU A 351 -10.38 20.91 21.30
CA LEU A 351 -10.10 20.46 19.92
C LEU A 351 -9.98 21.65 18.97
N ARG A 352 -10.88 22.62 19.12
CA ARG A 352 -10.89 23.88 18.40
C ARG A 352 -9.72 24.76 18.84
N GLY A 353 -8.78 24.98 17.95
CA GLY A 353 -7.60 25.79 18.17
C GLY A 353 -6.35 25.03 18.66
N SER A 354 -6.49 23.90 19.34
CA SER A 354 -5.33 23.12 19.82
C SER A 354 -4.96 21.96 18.90
N ILE A 355 -5.93 21.35 18.22
CA ILE A 355 -5.74 20.21 17.30
C ILE A 355 -6.15 20.58 15.90
N ILE A 356 -7.24 21.35 15.79
CA ILE A 356 -7.85 21.77 14.52
C ILE A 356 -7.89 23.27 14.54
N PRO A 357 -7.32 23.97 13.57
CA PRO A 357 -7.43 25.43 13.49
C PRO A 357 -8.89 25.87 13.58
N GLU A 358 -9.14 26.95 14.33
CA GLU A 358 -10.48 27.36 14.69
C GLU A 358 -11.43 27.49 13.50
N GLU A 359 -10.96 28.15 12.42
CA GLU A 359 -11.74 28.35 11.21
C GLU A 359 -12.18 27.03 10.55
N TRP A 360 -11.31 26.00 10.55
CA TRP A 360 -11.58 24.70 9.96
C TRP A 360 -12.52 23.86 10.83
N PHE A 361 -12.38 23.97 12.15
CA PHE A 361 -13.32 23.34 13.08
C PHE A 361 -14.72 23.92 12.92
N ASP A 362 -14.83 25.26 12.93
CA ASP A 362 -16.12 25.97 12.82
C ASP A 362 -16.76 25.70 11.45
N GLU A 363 -16.00 25.72 10.38
CA GLU A 363 -16.49 25.40 9.04
C GLU A 363 -17.03 23.96 8.99
N ALA A 364 -16.26 22.97 9.48
CA ALA A 364 -16.68 21.57 9.49
C ALA A 364 -18.00 21.36 10.25
N VAL A 365 -18.12 21.96 11.44
CA VAL A 365 -19.34 21.87 12.25
C VAL A 365 -20.51 22.61 11.57
N SER A 366 -20.25 23.73 10.90
CA SER A 366 -21.26 24.48 10.17
C SER A 366 -21.82 23.70 8.99
N ILE A 367 -20.96 23.04 8.21
CA ILE A 367 -21.37 22.22 7.07
C ILE A 367 -22.32 21.12 7.52
N THR A 368 -21.93 20.31 8.51
CA THR A 368 -22.75 19.19 9.00
C THR A 368 -24.07 19.65 9.62
N ASN A 369 -24.07 20.76 10.37
CA ASN A 369 -25.30 21.32 10.93
C ASN A 369 -26.26 21.88 9.87
N ARG A 370 -25.76 22.35 8.72
CA ARG A 370 -26.56 22.82 7.60
C ARG A 370 -27.28 21.66 6.93
N GLU A 371 -26.57 20.56 6.68
CA GLU A 371 -27.15 19.36 6.06
C GLU A 371 -28.24 18.74 6.92
N ARG A 372 -28.03 18.61 8.23
CA ARG A 372 -29.07 18.12 9.20
C ARG A 372 -30.34 18.94 9.26
N LYS A 373 -30.32 20.20 8.82
CA LYS A 373 -31.52 21.03 8.74
C LYS A 373 -32.26 20.88 7.42
N ASN A 374 -31.59 20.34 6.39
CA ASN A 374 -32.13 20.14 5.07
C ASN A 374 -32.78 18.75 4.87
N ASP A 375 -32.41 17.77 5.73
CA ASP A 375 -33.04 16.45 5.85
C ASP A 375 -34.27 16.49 6.78
#